data_6aef77a2c09d03b9529c73713fafe88e
#
_entry.id   6aef77a2c09d03b9529c73713fafe88e
#
_cell.length_a   1.000
_cell.length_b   1.000
_cell.length_c   1.000
_cell.angle_alpha   90.00
_cell.angle_beta   90.00
_cell.angle_gamma   90.00
#
_symmetry.space_group_name_H-M   'P 1'
#
loop_
_entity.id
_entity.type
_entity.pdbx_description
1 polymer ?
#
loop_
_entity_poly.entity_id
_entity_poly.type
_entity_poly.pdbx_seq_one_letter_code
_entity_poly.pdbx_strand_id
1 'polypeptide(L)'
;MTPKAWGMLFVLCGAIFLEGINVAMLNVALPAIRADLGLSTGELQWAISSYVLGYGGFMLVGGRAADLFGRRRMFLAWLAVFLVVSALGGLAAEGWMLIAARFVAGVAAAVMTPAGLSIITTSFEEGPRRNQALLVYSGTAAGGFSLGLVLGGLLAAVDWRWVLFAPAVLALIILVLAVPLIPAGPVERSQERRLDVGGAVTITAAIMLLVLGVERAAHVGAGWTAGALVAGLALVALFLVIERRSAAPLVRLGIFRSAPLVRANLAGLLFSGAFFGFQFIAVLYLQEVRGWSSLQTSLAMLAVGADAVLAPTLTPRLVNRFGNARVILAGLLLAVLSYALFLPIGMDTVYLAMFPTMIILGMSFALAYGPLTIVATDGVDESEQGLAGGLLYTSFQFGAALGLAASTTVIVAVADAGDLLGAYRTALAVPIAAAVLAVVVSAFGLRKGAAR
;
A
#
# COMPACT_ATOMS: atom_id res chain seq x y z
N MET A 1 -24.62 5.14 -12.18
CA MET A 1 -23.66 6.27 -12.08
C MET A 1 -23.83 7.17 -13.29
N THR A 2 -23.77 8.49 -13.12
CA THR A 2 -23.79 9.46 -14.22
C THR A 2 -22.46 9.44 -14.98
N PRO A 3 -22.40 9.89 -16.26
CA PRO A 3 -21.12 9.98 -17.01
C PRO A 3 -20.07 10.81 -16.26
N LYS A 4 -20.49 11.89 -15.60
CA LYS A 4 -19.60 12.76 -14.81
C LYS A 4 -19.04 12.04 -13.59
N ALA A 5 -19.81 11.22 -12.91
CA ALA A 5 -19.36 10.39 -11.79
C ALA A 5 -18.36 9.32 -12.23
N TRP A 6 -18.56 8.72 -13.41
CA TRP A 6 -17.61 7.80 -14.01
C TRP A 6 -16.31 8.50 -14.40
N GLY A 7 -16.39 9.72 -14.99
CA GLY A 7 -15.19 10.51 -15.32
C GLY A 7 -14.36 10.86 -14.08
N MET A 8 -15.01 11.28 -12.99
CA MET A 8 -14.34 11.52 -11.71
C MET A 8 -13.68 10.24 -11.18
N LEU A 9 -14.40 9.13 -11.15
CA LEU A 9 -13.87 7.85 -10.67
C LEU A 9 -12.66 7.40 -11.54
N PHE A 10 -12.74 7.55 -12.86
CA PHE A 10 -11.65 7.22 -13.78
C PHE A 10 -10.36 8.00 -13.46
N VAL A 11 -10.48 9.30 -13.18
CA VAL A 11 -9.34 10.14 -12.81
C VAL A 11 -8.73 9.71 -11.47
N LEU A 12 -9.58 9.41 -10.48
CA LEU A 12 -9.11 8.94 -9.16
C LEU A 12 -8.48 7.56 -9.24
N CYS A 13 -9.07 6.67 -10.06
CA CYS A 13 -8.47 5.37 -10.39
C CYS A 13 -7.14 5.53 -11.11
N GLY A 14 -7.02 6.49 -12.03
CA GLY A 14 -5.75 6.81 -12.68
C GLY A 14 -4.65 7.21 -11.69
N ALA A 15 -4.99 7.98 -10.66
CA ALA A 15 -4.02 8.39 -9.65
C ALA A 15 -3.55 7.23 -8.76
N ILE A 16 -4.43 6.33 -8.34
CA ILE A 16 -4.02 5.16 -7.54
C ILE A 16 -3.30 4.12 -8.42
N PHE A 17 -3.65 4.02 -9.70
CA PHE A 17 -2.91 3.23 -10.68
C PHE A 17 -1.49 3.75 -10.86
N LEU A 18 -1.34 5.09 -10.97
CA LEU A 18 -0.05 5.78 -11.06
C LEU A 18 0.85 5.46 -9.86
N GLU A 19 0.30 5.40 -8.66
CA GLU A 19 1.03 4.99 -7.46
C GLU A 19 1.52 3.54 -7.58
N GLY A 20 0.65 2.61 -7.97
CA GLY A 20 0.98 1.20 -8.16
C GLY A 20 2.11 0.99 -9.17
N ILE A 21 2.00 1.60 -10.35
CA ILE A 21 3.04 1.47 -11.38
C ILE A 21 4.37 2.09 -10.93
N ASN A 22 4.35 3.24 -10.26
CA ASN A 22 5.57 3.92 -9.81
C ASN A 22 6.39 3.08 -8.83
N VAL A 23 5.74 2.40 -7.91
CA VAL A 23 6.41 1.49 -6.97
C VAL A 23 6.98 0.27 -7.71
N ALA A 24 6.18 -0.36 -8.57
CA ALA A 24 6.56 -1.59 -9.25
C ALA A 24 7.67 -1.38 -10.29
N MET A 25 7.56 -0.33 -11.12
CA MET A 25 8.49 -0.06 -12.22
C MET A 25 9.92 0.19 -11.72
N LEU A 26 10.09 0.92 -10.61
CA LEU A 26 11.42 1.22 -10.09
C LEU A 26 12.16 -0.05 -9.66
N ASN A 27 11.48 -0.99 -9.02
CA ASN A 27 12.10 -2.23 -8.54
C ASN A 27 12.78 -3.01 -9.67
N VAL A 28 12.20 -3.00 -10.86
CA VAL A 28 12.77 -3.69 -12.04
C VAL A 28 13.94 -2.91 -12.65
N ALA A 29 13.95 -1.58 -12.54
CA ALA A 29 14.98 -0.72 -13.12
C ALA A 29 16.24 -0.58 -12.26
N LEU A 30 16.24 -1.05 -11.01
CA LEU A 30 17.35 -0.87 -10.07
C LEU A 30 18.73 -1.25 -10.60
N PRO A 31 18.93 -2.38 -11.30
CA PRO A 31 20.26 -2.72 -11.85
C PRO A 31 20.74 -1.71 -12.88
N ALA A 32 19.85 -1.22 -13.75
CA ALA A 32 20.18 -0.23 -14.77
C ALA A 32 20.51 1.14 -14.15
N ILE A 33 19.74 1.56 -13.15
CA ILE A 33 20.00 2.78 -12.37
C ILE A 33 21.35 2.71 -11.68
N ARG A 34 21.67 1.57 -11.06
CA ARG A 34 22.97 1.35 -10.41
C ARG A 34 24.12 1.48 -11.39
N ALA A 35 24.00 0.88 -12.56
CA ALA A 35 25.04 0.89 -13.58
C ALA A 35 25.29 2.30 -14.14
N ASP A 36 24.23 3.08 -14.37
CA ASP A 36 24.31 4.40 -14.98
C ASP A 36 24.79 5.48 -13.99
N LEU A 37 24.24 5.49 -12.77
CA LEU A 37 24.57 6.48 -11.73
C LEU A 37 25.74 6.05 -10.82
N GLY A 38 26.31 4.87 -11.01
CA GLY A 38 27.42 4.36 -10.19
C GLY A 38 27.07 4.16 -8.70
N LEU A 39 25.79 3.83 -8.39
CA LEU A 39 25.32 3.79 -7.01
C LEU A 39 25.93 2.64 -6.21
N SER A 40 26.29 2.91 -4.98
CA SER A 40 26.54 1.89 -3.98
C SER A 40 25.28 1.11 -3.65
N THR A 41 25.40 -0.08 -3.07
CA THR A 41 24.26 -0.88 -2.63
C THR A 41 23.38 -0.11 -1.62
N GLY A 42 24.00 0.69 -0.74
CA GLY A 42 23.30 1.51 0.23
C GLY A 42 22.48 2.64 -0.41
N GLU A 43 23.02 3.33 -1.40
CA GLU A 43 22.31 4.39 -2.13
C GLU A 43 21.15 3.82 -2.94
N LEU A 44 21.34 2.66 -3.57
CA LEU A 44 20.28 1.98 -4.31
C LEU A 44 19.11 1.59 -3.39
N GLN A 45 19.40 1.12 -2.19
CA GLN A 45 18.40 0.85 -1.18
C GLN A 45 17.66 2.13 -0.77
N TRP A 46 18.39 3.24 -0.58
CA TRP A 46 17.76 4.54 -0.29
C TRP A 46 16.82 5.03 -1.40
N ALA A 47 17.10 4.71 -2.67
CA ALA A 47 16.20 5.05 -3.76
C ALA A 47 14.81 4.39 -3.62
N ILE A 48 14.74 3.20 -3.01
CA ILE A 48 13.47 2.53 -2.68
C ILE A 48 12.90 3.09 -1.37
N SER A 49 13.69 3.02 -0.30
CA SER A 49 13.26 3.32 1.06
C SER A 49 12.79 4.75 1.23
N SER A 50 13.37 5.71 0.52
CA SER A 50 12.97 7.12 0.61
C SER A 50 11.52 7.34 0.21
N TYR A 51 11.03 6.65 -0.84
CA TYR A 51 9.62 6.71 -1.21
C TYR A 51 8.72 6.13 -0.12
N VAL A 52 9.07 4.96 0.39
CA VAL A 52 8.30 4.29 1.46
C VAL A 52 8.25 5.14 2.71
N LEU A 53 9.37 5.77 3.10
CA LEU A 53 9.44 6.69 4.24
C LEU A 53 8.58 7.93 4.04
N GLY A 54 8.67 8.56 2.85
CA GLY A 54 7.82 9.71 2.51
C GLY A 54 6.34 9.32 2.52
N TYR A 55 6.01 8.20 1.90
CA TYR A 55 4.63 7.71 1.79
C TYR A 55 4.06 7.32 3.17
N GLY A 56 4.73 6.43 3.90
CA GLY A 56 4.27 5.97 5.22
C GLY A 56 4.27 7.08 6.27
N GLY A 57 5.33 7.89 6.31
CA GLY A 57 5.50 8.94 7.32
C GLY A 57 4.46 10.05 7.24
N PHE A 58 4.02 10.41 6.03
CA PHE A 58 3.09 11.54 5.83
C PHE A 58 1.64 11.13 5.59
N MET A 59 1.31 9.84 5.54
CA MET A 59 -0.02 9.33 5.19
C MET A 59 -1.13 9.86 6.11
N LEU A 60 -0.92 9.82 7.43
CA LEU A 60 -1.89 10.32 8.42
C LEU A 60 -2.07 11.83 8.32
N VAL A 61 -0.95 12.55 8.21
CA VAL A 61 -0.96 14.02 8.05
C VAL A 61 -1.62 14.40 6.73
N GLY A 62 -1.33 13.67 5.66
CA GLY A 62 -1.92 13.86 4.34
C GLY A 62 -3.44 13.69 4.34
N GLY A 63 -3.95 12.64 4.98
CA GLY A 63 -5.38 12.40 5.15
C GLY A 63 -6.06 13.54 5.90
N ARG A 64 -5.49 13.96 7.03
CA ARG A 64 -6.03 15.08 7.81
C ARG A 64 -5.93 16.41 7.08
N ALA A 65 -4.82 16.66 6.38
CA ALA A 65 -4.65 17.86 5.57
C ALA A 65 -5.69 17.93 4.43
N ALA A 66 -6.03 16.80 3.81
CA ALA A 66 -7.08 16.73 2.80
C ALA A 66 -8.46 17.14 3.36
N ASP A 67 -8.80 16.69 4.56
CA ASP A 67 -10.05 17.06 5.21
C ASP A 67 -10.07 18.54 5.63
N LEU A 68 -8.94 19.10 6.13
CA LEU A 68 -8.86 20.48 6.61
C LEU A 68 -8.75 21.52 5.48
N PHE A 69 -7.91 21.26 4.47
CA PHE A 69 -7.58 22.24 3.41
C PHE A 69 -8.39 22.04 2.13
N GLY A 70 -9.22 21.00 2.07
CA GLY A 70 -10.08 20.66 0.94
C GLY A 70 -9.49 19.59 0.06
N ARG A 71 -10.20 18.46 -0.04
CA ARG A 71 -9.80 17.20 -0.70
C ARG A 71 -9.36 17.40 -2.16
N ARG A 72 -10.19 18.10 -2.95
CA ARG A 72 -9.86 18.42 -4.36
C ARG A 72 -8.58 19.24 -4.47
N ARG A 73 -8.44 20.30 -3.65
CA ARG A 73 -7.28 21.18 -3.69
C ARG A 73 -6.00 20.42 -3.35
N MET A 74 -6.04 19.62 -2.29
CA MET A 74 -4.91 18.82 -1.86
C MET A 74 -4.54 17.76 -2.92
N PHE A 75 -5.54 17.06 -3.45
CA PHE A 75 -5.33 16.06 -4.51
C PHE A 75 -4.64 16.69 -5.74
N LEU A 76 -5.16 17.79 -6.29
CA LEU A 76 -4.59 18.43 -7.48
C LEU A 76 -3.20 19.02 -7.23
N ALA A 77 -2.99 19.68 -6.10
CA ALA A 77 -1.70 20.28 -5.76
C ALA A 77 -0.61 19.20 -5.62
N TRP A 78 -0.90 18.10 -4.91
CA TRP A 78 0.08 17.05 -4.70
C TRP A 78 0.27 16.14 -5.92
N LEU A 79 -0.74 16.00 -6.78
CA LEU A 79 -0.57 15.39 -8.10
C LEU A 79 0.37 16.22 -8.99
N ALA A 80 0.28 17.55 -8.93
CA ALA A 80 1.21 18.44 -9.63
C ALA A 80 2.64 18.34 -9.05
N VAL A 81 2.78 18.24 -7.73
CA VAL A 81 4.09 17.98 -7.09
C VAL A 81 4.64 16.63 -7.55
N PHE A 82 3.82 15.56 -7.54
CA PHE A 82 4.23 14.24 -8.00
C PHE A 82 4.71 14.26 -9.46
N LEU A 83 3.98 14.94 -10.34
CA LEU A 83 4.38 15.15 -11.74
C LEU A 83 5.77 15.77 -11.85
N VAL A 84 5.99 16.90 -11.16
CA VAL A 84 7.24 17.66 -11.25
C VAL A 84 8.41 16.83 -10.70
N VAL A 85 8.25 16.22 -9.52
CA VAL A 85 9.35 15.47 -8.90
C VAL A 85 9.64 14.16 -9.61
N SER A 86 8.65 13.52 -10.23
CA SER A 86 8.88 12.34 -11.08
C SER A 86 9.68 12.71 -12.33
N ALA A 87 9.35 13.84 -12.97
CA ALA A 87 10.12 14.35 -14.11
C ALA A 87 11.56 14.71 -13.70
N LEU A 88 11.74 15.40 -12.57
CA LEU A 88 13.08 15.73 -12.03
C LEU A 88 13.87 14.47 -11.68
N GLY A 89 13.23 13.45 -11.13
CA GLY A 89 13.86 12.15 -10.87
C GLY A 89 14.35 11.45 -12.14
N GLY A 90 13.62 11.57 -13.26
CA GLY A 90 14.06 11.08 -14.57
C GLY A 90 15.26 11.86 -15.15
N LEU A 91 15.48 13.09 -14.70
CA LEU A 91 16.64 13.92 -15.05
C LEU A 91 17.80 13.79 -14.06
N ALA A 92 17.72 12.91 -13.07
CA ALA A 92 18.76 12.75 -12.07
C ALA A 92 20.11 12.34 -12.73
N ALA A 93 21.14 13.10 -12.39
CA ALA A 93 22.53 12.83 -12.78
C ALA A 93 23.33 12.20 -11.62
N GLU A 94 22.82 12.31 -10.40
CA GLU A 94 23.46 11.81 -9.18
C GLU A 94 22.45 11.08 -8.30
N GLY A 95 22.91 10.12 -7.49
CA GLY A 95 22.06 9.30 -6.63
C GLY A 95 21.20 10.08 -5.63
N TRP A 96 21.76 11.13 -5.02
CA TRP A 96 21.03 11.95 -4.06
C TRP A 96 19.82 12.67 -4.69
N MET A 97 19.94 13.07 -5.98
CA MET A 97 18.82 13.71 -6.71
C MET A 97 17.65 12.73 -6.87
N LEU A 98 17.95 11.49 -7.25
CA LEU A 98 16.96 10.43 -7.35
C LEU A 98 16.33 10.14 -5.99
N ILE A 99 17.13 9.99 -4.93
CA ILE A 99 16.65 9.73 -3.56
C ILE A 99 15.74 10.86 -3.08
N ALA A 100 16.12 12.12 -3.27
CA ALA A 100 15.30 13.27 -2.90
C ALA A 100 13.99 13.32 -3.70
N ALA A 101 14.03 13.11 -5.01
CA ALA A 101 12.83 13.05 -5.85
C ALA A 101 11.88 11.92 -5.40
N ARG A 102 12.42 10.75 -5.07
CA ARG A 102 11.66 9.61 -4.56
C ARG A 102 10.99 9.91 -3.22
N PHE A 103 11.70 10.55 -2.30
CA PHE A 103 11.13 10.95 -1.01
C PHE A 103 9.94 11.91 -1.20
N VAL A 104 10.11 12.96 -2.01
CA VAL A 104 9.04 13.94 -2.27
C VAL A 104 7.88 13.32 -3.03
N ALA A 105 8.14 12.39 -3.97
CA ALA A 105 7.10 11.63 -4.66
C ALA A 105 6.31 10.76 -3.66
N GLY A 106 6.97 10.15 -2.67
CA GLY A 106 6.32 9.42 -1.58
C GLY A 106 5.42 10.33 -0.74
N VAL A 107 5.89 11.51 -0.35
CA VAL A 107 5.07 12.51 0.37
C VAL A 107 3.86 12.93 -0.48
N ALA A 108 4.06 13.15 -1.78
CA ALA A 108 2.96 13.50 -2.68
C ALA A 108 1.89 12.40 -2.74
N ALA A 109 2.30 11.16 -2.89
CA ALA A 109 1.40 10.01 -2.86
C ALA A 109 0.68 9.87 -1.51
N ALA A 110 1.37 10.12 -0.39
CA ALA A 110 0.80 10.11 0.96
C ALA A 110 -0.38 11.08 1.15
N VAL A 111 -0.41 12.16 0.41
CA VAL A 111 -1.53 13.11 0.44
C VAL A 111 -2.57 12.78 -0.62
N MET A 112 -2.14 12.41 -1.82
CA MET A 112 -3.04 12.10 -2.95
C MET A 112 -3.96 10.91 -2.64
N THR A 113 -3.43 9.83 -2.08
CA THR A 113 -4.15 8.59 -1.87
C THR A 113 -5.33 8.74 -0.91
N PRO A 114 -5.17 9.24 0.34
CA PRO A 114 -6.31 9.46 1.21
C PRO A 114 -7.24 10.59 0.73
N ALA A 115 -6.72 11.61 0.03
CA ALA A 115 -7.55 12.63 -0.58
C ALA A 115 -8.44 12.04 -1.68
N GLY A 116 -7.90 11.18 -2.55
CA GLY A 116 -8.65 10.47 -3.59
C GLY A 116 -9.73 9.56 -3.01
N LEU A 117 -9.39 8.77 -1.99
CA LEU A 117 -10.35 7.94 -1.27
C LEU A 117 -11.46 8.80 -0.64
N SER A 118 -11.10 9.88 0.04
CA SER A 118 -12.05 10.81 0.67
C SER A 118 -12.97 11.49 -0.35
N ILE A 119 -12.49 11.83 -1.56
CA ILE A 119 -13.33 12.33 -2.64
C ILE A 119 -14.37 11.27 -3.04
N ILE A 120 -13.99 10.00 -3.16
CA ILE A 120 -14.94 8.92 -3.47
C ILE A 120 -15.97 8.79 -2.37
N THR A 121 -15.54 8.65 -1.12
CA THR A 121 -16.44 8.38 0.02
C THR A 121 -17.44 9.51 0.30
N THR A 122 -17.10 10.73 -0.09
CA THR A 122 -17.96 11.91 0.11
C THR A 122 -18.76 12.30 -1.14
N SER A 123 -18.37 11.82 -2.32
CA SER A 123 -19.12 12.04 -3.56
C SER A 123 -20.21 11.02 -3.82
N PHE A 124 -20.16 9.88 -3.12
CA PHE A 124 -21.14 8.81 -3.21
C PHE A 124 -21.72 8.52 -1.83
N GLU A 125 -23.05 8.53 -1.72
CA GLU A 125 -23.78 8.11 -0.51
C GLU A 125 -23.44 6.64 -0.16
N GLU A 126 -23.46 6.32 1.12
CA GLU A 126 -23.22 4.95 1.60
C GLU A 126 -24.20 3.97 0.93
N GLY A 127 -23.65 2.85 0.49
CA GLY A 127 -24.42 1.83 -0.19
C GLY A 127 -23.75 1.23 -1.43
N PRO A 128 -24.51 0.50 -2.26
CA PRO A 128 -23.93 -0.29 -3.36
C PRO A 128 -23.12 0.51 -4.37
N ARG A 129 -23.49 1.77 -4.63
CA ARG A 129 -22.76 2.64 -5.59
C ARG A 129 -21.39 3.07 -5.07
N ARG A 130 -21.32 3.45 -3.79
CA ARG A 130 -20.04 3.78 -3.11
C ARG A 130 -19.16 2.55 -3.01
N ASN A 131 -19.71 1.41 -2.62
CA ASN A 131 -18.99 0.15 -2.56
C ASN A 131 -18.41 -0.23 -3.91
N GLN A 132 -19.17 -0.11 -5.00
CA GLN A 132 -18.68 -0.35 -6.35
C GLN A 132 -17.52 0.59 -6.71
N ALA A 133 -17.64 1.90 -6.40
CA ALA A 133 -16.58 2.86 -6.68
C ALA A 133 -15.29 2.53 -5.92
N LEU A 134 -15.39 2.18 -4.63
CA LEU A 134 -14.26 1.78 -3.80
C LEU A 134 -13.60 0.48 -4.27
N LEU A 135 -14.39 -0.49 -4.73
CA LEU A 135 -13.88 -1.75 -5.26
C LEU A 135 -13.16 -1.57 -6.60
N VAL A 136 -13.70 -0.71 -7.48
CA VAL A 136 -13.01 -0.33 -8.74
C VAL A 136 -11.70 0.39 -8.42
N TYR A 137 -11.71 1.34 -7.50
CA TYR A 137 -10.53 2.08 -7.06
C TYR A 137 -9.44 1.14 -6.51
N SER A 138 -9.82 0.24 -5.59
CA SER A 138 -8.89 -0.72 -4.98
C SER A 138 -8.34 -1.73 -6.00
N GLY A 139 -9.18 -2.26 -6.89
CA GLY A 139 -8.74 -3.16 -7.95
C GLY A 139 -7.80 -2.49 -8.95
N THR A 140 -7.99 -1.19 -9.20
CA THR A 140 -7.09 -0.42 -10.06
C THR A 140 -5.71 -0.22 -9.43
N ALA A 141 -5.63 -0.06 -8.11
CA ALA A 141 -4.35 0.00 -7.38
C ALA A 141 -3.51 -1.26 -7.61
N ALA A 142 -4.12 -2.42 -7.45
CA ALA A 142 -3.46 -3.70 -7.63
C ALA A 142 -3.08 -3.97 -9.10
N GLY A 143 -3.99 -3.64 -10.03
CA GLY A 143 -3.70 -3.71 -11.46
C GLY A 143 -2.53 -2.80 -11.88
N GLY A 144 -2.42 -1.62 -11.24
CA GLY A 144 -1.28 -0.71 -11.43
C GLY A 144 0.04 -1.35 -11.03
N PHE A 145 0.09 -2.01 -9.87
CA PHE A 145 1.30 -2.70 -9.43
C PHE A 145 1.70 -3.84 -10.39
N SER A 146 0.77 -4.70 -10.77
CA SER A 146 1.03 -5.84 -11.67
C SER A 146 1.49 -5.40 -13.06
N LEU A 147 0.81 -4.40 -13.65
CA LEU A 147 1.21 -3.84 -14.95
C LEU A 147 2.52 -3.06 -14.85
N GLY A 148 2.78 -2.42 -13.72
CA GLY A 148 4.01 -1.69 -13.46
C GLY A 148 5.25 -2.57 -13.53
N LEU A 149 5.18 -3.82 -13.05
CA LEU A 149 6.30 -4.77 -13.18
C LEU A 149 6.67 -5.02 -14.65
N VAL A 150 5.67 -5.22 -15.51
CA VAL A 150 5.91 -5.49 -16.95
C VAL A 150 6.37 -4.22 -17.66
N LEU A 151 5.67 -3.11 -17.47
CA LEU A 151 6.03 -1.83 -18.10
C LEU A 151 7.41 -1.37 -17.60
N GLY A 152 7.73 -1.58 -16.34
CA GLY A 152 9.04 -1.28 -15.77
C GLY A 152 10.16 -2.04 -16.48
N GLY A 153 9.99 -3.34 -16.73
CA GLY A 153 10.95 -4.14 -17.47
C GLY A 153 11.13 -3.67 -18.92
N LEU A 154 10.02 -3.38 -19.63
CA LEU A 154 10.05 -2.91 -20.99
C LEU A 154 10.69 -1.53 -21.14
N LEU A 155 10.35 -0.60 -20.26
CA LEU A 155 10.88 0.76 -20.30
C LEU A 155 12.35 0.81 -19.84
N ALA A 156 12.71 0.07 -18.81
CA ALA A 156 14.10 -0.03 -18.35
C ALA A 156 15.03 -0.66 -19.38
N ALA A 157 14.51 -1.50 -20.29
CA ALA A 157 15.27 -2.05 -21.41
C ALA A 157 15.64 -1.00 -22.47
N VAL A 158 14.87 0.09 -22.57
CA VAL A 158 15.16 1.22 -23.47
C VAL A 158 16.06 2.23 -22.76
N ASP A 159 15.60 2.78 -21.65
CA ASP A 159 16.35 3.65 -20.74
C ASP A 159 15.59 3.67 -19.39
N TRP A 160 16.31 3.46 -18.29
CA TRP A 160 15.72 3.46 -16.94
C TRP A 160 15.00 4.78 -16.61
N ARG A 161 15.39 5.89 -17.20
CA ARG A 161 14.75 7.21 -17.00
C ARG A 161 13.28 7.22 -17.37
N TRP A 162 12.87 6.40 -18.34
CA TRP A 162 11.47 6.24 -18.71
C TRP A 162 10.60 5.66 -17.60
N VAL A 163 11.20 4.93 -16.66
CA VAL A 163 10.51 4.42 -15.48
C VAL A 163 9.98 5.55 -14.59
N LEU A 164 10.59 6.74 -14.68
CA LEU A 164 10.16 7.95 -13.96
C LEU A 164 9.38 8.93 -14.87
N PHE A 165 9.76 9.03 -16.15
CA PHE A 165 9.05 9.90 -17.09
C PHE A 165 7.65 9.37 -17.45
N ALA A 166 7.45 8.06 -17.60
CA ALA A 166 6.14 7.51 -17.92
C ALA A 166 5.09 7.80 -16.81
N PRO A 167 5.39 7.62 -15.51
CA PRO A 167 4.53 8.10 -14.43
C PRO A 167 4.29 9.62 -14.48
N ALA A 168 5.29 10.43 -14.84
CA ALA A 168 5.12 11.87 -14.96
C ALA A 168 4.16 12.25 -16.09
N VAL A 169 4.28 11.62 -17.25
CA VAL A 169 3.35 11.83 -18.39
C VAL A 169 1.93 11.42 -18.00
N LEU A 170 1.78 10.28 -17.34
CA LEU A 170 0.47 9.82 -16.86
C LEU A 170 -0.11 10.79 -15.81
N ALA A 171 0.71 11.30 -14.88
CA ALA A 171 0.31 12.30 -13.90
C ALA A 171 -0.17 13.59 -14.56
N LEU A 172 0.47 14.03 -15.65
CA LEU A 172 0.05 15.19 -16.42
C LEU A 172 -1.34 14.97 -17.06
N ILE A 173 -1.55 13.82 -17.67
CA ILE A 173 -2.84 13.47 -18.28
C ILE A 173 -3.93 13.46 -17.21
N ILE A 174 -3.68 12.80 -16.06
CA ILE A 174 -4.63 12.74 -14.96
C ILE A 174 -4.91 14.15 -14.42
N LEU A 175 -3.89 14.98 -14.23
CA LEU A 175 -4.04 16.36 -13.73
C LEU A 175 -4.93 17.20 -14.66
N VAL A 176 -4.70 17.16 -15.97
CA VAL A 176 -5.50 17.88 -16.96
C VAL A 176 -6.96 17.44 -16.91
N LEU A 177 -7.21 16.11 -16.80
CA LEU A 177 -8.55 15.56 -16.73
C LEU A 177 -9.21 15.80 -15.33
N ALA A 178 -8.42 15.85 -14.26
CA ALA A 178 -8.93 16.03 -12.91
C ALA A 178 -9.54 17.43 -12.68
N VAL A 179 -8.97 18.46 -13.28
CA VAL A 179 -9.43 19.85 -13.10
C VAL A 179 -10.93 20.03 -13.42
N PRO A 180 -11.46 19.59 -14.58
CA PRO A 180 -12.87 19.70 -14.90
C PRO A 180 -13.74 18.59 -14.27
N LEU A 181 -13.20 17.40 -13.99
CA LEU A 181 -13.99 16.23 -13.62
C LEU A 181 -14.21 16.11 -12.09
N ILE A 182 -13.26 16.57 -11.28
CA ILE A 182 -13.44 16.59 -9.82
C ILE A 182 -14.19 17.86 -9.44
N PRO A 183 -15.41 17.77 -8.88
CA PRO A 183 -16.18 18.94 -8.51
C PRO A 183 -15.48 19.74 -7.39
N ALA A 184 -15.57 21.07 -7.47
CA ALA A 184 -15.23 21.92 -6.34
C ALA A 184 -16.31 21.71 -5.28
N GLY A 185 -16.05 20.83 -4.32
CA GLY A 185 -16.95 20.65 -3.17
C GLY A 185 -17.04 21.94 -2.37
N PRO A 186 -18.13 22.13 -1.61
CA PRO A 186 -18.21 23.25 -0.68
C PRO A 186 -17.01 23.18 0.27
N VAL A 187 -16.25 24.23 0.30
CA VAL A 187 -15.21 24.38 1.32
C VAL A 187 -15.97 24.66 2.62
N GLU A 188 -16.27 23.61 3.38
CA GLU A 188 -16.78 23.83 4.72
C GLU A 188 -15.81 24.74 5.46
N ARG A 189 -16.26 25.93 5.78
CA ARG A 189 -15.54 26.86 6.64
C ARG A 189 -15.65 26.35 8.07
N SER A 190 -14.96 25.23 8.39
CA SER A 190 -14.79 24.88 9.80
C SER A 190 -14.02 26.03 10.47
N GLN A 191 -14.59 26.59 11.53
CA GLN A 191 -14.05 27.75 12.24
C GLN A 191 -12.64 27.51 12.84
N GLU A 192 -12.16 26.27 12.88
CA GLU A 192 -10.83 25.90 13.41
C GLU A 192 -10.04 25.08 12.39
N ARG A 193 -9.49 25.76 11.37
CA ARG A 193 -8.50 25.17 10.44
C ARG A 193 -7.10 25.13 11.06
N ARG A 194 -6.95 24.61 12.26
CA ARG A 194 -5.63 24.46 12.89
C ARG A 194 -5.18 23.02 12.72
N LEU A 195 -4.06 22.85 12.03
CA LEU A 195 -3.35 21.57 12.01
C LEU A 195 -2.58 21.47 13.33
N ASP A 196 -2.70 20.36 14.04
CA ASP A 196 -1.83 20.06 15.17
C ASP A 196 -0.42 19.74 14.65
N VAL A 197 0.41 20.80 14.57
CA VAL A 197 1.78 20.67 14.06
C VAL A 197 2.60 19.76 15.00
N GLY A 198 2.37 19.85 16.31
CA GLY A 198 3.07 19.01 17.30
C GLY A 198 2.73 17.54 17.13
N GLY A 199 1.44 17.22 17.00
CA GLY A 199 0.96 15.87 16.70
C GLY A 199 1.46 15.39 15.33
N ALA A 200 1.37 16.23 14.30
CA ALA A 200 1.82 15.89 12.94
C ALA A 200 3.32 15.55 12.90
N VAL A 201 4.18 16.37 13.46
CA VAL A 201 5.63 16.13 13.49
C VAL A 201 5.96 14.87 14.29
N THR A 202 5.32 14.69 15.45
CA THR A 202 5.60 13.55 16.34
C THR A 202 5.20 12.22 15.71
N ILE A 203 3.99 12.15 15.14
CA ILE A 203 3.53 10.90 14.50
C ILE A 203 4.30 10.60 13.21
N THR A 204 4.62 11.61 12.40
CA THR A 204 5.46 11.43 11.21
C THR A 204 6.83 10.89 11.59
N ALA A 205 7.50 11.52 12.56
CA ALA A 205 8.81 11.05 13.03
C ALA A 205 8.73 9.62 13.63
N ALA A 206 7.66 9.32 14.39
CA ALA A 206 7.42 7.99 14.93
C ALA A 206 7.29 6.94 13.81
N ILE A 207 6.44 7.20 12.82
CA ILE A 207 6.21 6.31 11.69
C ILE A 207 7.51 6.12 10.89
N MET A 208 8.21 7.21 10.58
CA MET A 208 9.49 7.12 9.85
C MET A 208 10.54 6.29 10.59
N LEU A 209 10.67 6.46 11.90
CA LEU A 209 11.61 5.66 12.70
C LEU A 209 11.19 4.18 12.79
N LEU A 210 9.92 3.90 12.94
CA LEU A 210 9.42 2.53 12.97
C LEU A 210 9.61 1.83 11.63
N VAL A 211 9.23 2.48 10.52
CA VAL A 211 9.43 1.94 9.17
C VAL A 211 10.91 1.74 8.88
N LEU A 212 11.74 2.76 9.16
CA LEU A 212 13.18 2.68 8.96
C LEU A 212 13.82 1.58 9.82
N GLY A 213 13.40 1.44 11.09
CA GLY A 213 13.87 0.40 11.99
C GLY A 213 13.57 -1.00 11.48
N VAL A 214 12.36 -1.22 10.97
CA VAL A 214 11.94 -2.50 10.40
C VAL A 214 12.64 -2.78 9.06
N GLU A 215 12.64 -1.82 8.14
CA GLU A 215 13.19 -1.97 6.79
C GLU A 215 14.70 -2.22 6.79
N ARG A 216 15.41 -1.57 7.72
CA ARG A 216 16.86 -1.69 7.84
C ARG A 216 17.31 -2.84 8.73
N ALA A 217 16.40 -3.53 9.41
CA ALA A 217 16.73 -4.57 10.41
C ALA A 217 17.70 -5.64 9.91
N ALA A 218 17.59 -6.06 8.65
CA ALA A 218 18.48 -7.06 8.04
C ALA A 218 19.87 -6.52 7.66
N HIS A 219 20.07 -5.18 7.64
CA HIS A 219 21.27 -4.53 7.12
C HIS A 219 22.07 -3.76 8.16
N VAL A 220 21.51 -3.57 9.36
CA VAL A 220 22.14 -2.84 10.47
C VAL A 220 22.16 -3.69 11.73
N GLY A 221 23.05 -3.34 12.65
CA GLY A 221 23.14 -4.09 13.91
C GLY A 221 21.86 -4.05 14.75
N ALA A 222 21.60 -5.12 15.49
CA ALA A 222 20.40 -5.27 16.34
C ALA A 222 20.19 -4.10 17.33
N GLY A 223 21.27 -3.51 17.83
CA GLY A 223 21.22 -2.35 18.73
C GLY A 223 20.63 -1.11 18.07
N TRP A 224 20.99 -0.84 16.81
CA TRP A 224 20.42 0.27 16.05
C TRP A 224 18.93 0.05 15.76
N THR A 225 18.56 -1.16 15.32
CA THR A 225 17.16 -1.56 15.07
C THR A 225 16.33 -1.42 16.34
N ALA A 226 16.79 -1.96 17.45
CA ALA A 226 16.10 -1.84 18.74
C ALA A 226 15.97 -0.37 19.18
N GLY A 227 17.02 0.43 19.03
CA GLY A 227 17.02 1.87 19.32
C GLY A 227 15.99 2.63 18.47
N ALA A 228 15.94 2.39 17.17
CA ALA A 228 14.97 3.02 16.27
C ALA A 228 13.51 2.63 16.61
N LEU A 229 13.27 1.35 16.90
CA LEU A 229 11.93 0.87 17.29
C LEU A 229 11.49 1.44 18.65
N VAL A 230 12.37 1.45 19.65
CA VAL A 230 12.09 2.03 20.98
C VAL A 230 11.82 3.52 20.86
N ALA A 231 12.65 4.27 20.12
CA ALA A 231 12.45 5.69 19.89
C ALA A 231 11.15 5.97 19.14
N GLY A 232 10.83 5.17 18.10
CA GLY A 232 9.57 5.26 17.38
C GLY A 232 8.35 5.03 18.28
N LEU A 233 8.38 3.98 19.12
CA LEU A 233 7.31 3.71 20.10
C LEU A 233 7.19 4.80 21.17
N ALA A 234 8.31 5.36 21.64
CA ALA A 234 8.29 6.49 22.56
C ALA A 234 7.65 7.74 21.92
N LEU A 235 7.91 7.98 20.64
CA LEU A 235 7.25 9.07 19.90
C LEU A 235 5.75 8.80 19.68
N VAL A 236 5.34 7.54 19.45
CA VAL A 236 3.91 7.19 19.44
C VAL A 236 3.26 7.49 20.79
N ALA A 237 3.91 7.13 21.90
CA ALA A 237 3.41 7.44 23.24
C ALA A 237 3.32 8.96 23.48
N LEU A 238 4.34 9.71 23.05
CA LEU A 238 4.34 11.18 23.13
C LEU A 238 3.22 11.78 22.27
N PHE A 239 3.03 11.28 21.04
CA PHE A 239 1.92 11.66 20.18
C PHE A 239 0.57 11.48 20.87
N LEU A 240 0.31 10.33 21.49
CA LEU A 240 -0.93 10.07 22.24
C LEU A 240 -1.14 11.05 23.40
N VAL A 241 -0.07 11.49 24.05
CA VAL A 241 -0.14 12.50 25.13
C VAL A 241 -0.48 13.88 24.54
N ILE A 242 0.14 14.26 23.42
CA ILE A 242 -0.15 15.52 22.70
C ILE A 242 -1.61 15.53 22.25
N GLU A 243 -2.08 14.48 21.57
CA GLU A 243 -3.44 14.36 21.07
C GLU A 243 -4.50 14.48 22.16
N ARG A 244 -4.25 13.91 23.33
CA ARG A 244 -5.17 14.02 24.49
C ARG A 244 -5.27 15.43 25.06
N ARG A 245 -4.27 16.28 24.81
CA ARG A 245 -4.20 17.66 25.34
C ARG A 245 -4.46 18.71 24.27
N SER A 246 -4.43 18.33 23.00
CA SER A 246 -4.62 19.25 21.87
C SER A 246 -6.08 19.72 21.77
N ALA A 247 -6.27 21.02 21.60
CA ALA A 247 -7.58 21.59 21.33
C ALA A 247 -8.11 21.26 19.92
N ALA A 248 -7.18 20.99 18.97
CA ALA A 248 -7.49 20.61 17.59
C ALA A 248 -6.69 19.36 17.20
N PRO A 249 -7.02 18.18 17.74
CA PRO A 249 -6.22 16.98 17.56
C PRO A 249 -6.16 16.54 16.09
N LEU A 250 -5.00 16.04 15.66
CA LEU A 250 -4.80 15.44 14.35
C LEU A 250 -5.69 14.21 14.17
N VAL A 251 -5.67 13.35 15.19
CA VAL A 251 -6.46 12.13 15.28
C VAL A 251 -7.40 12.21 16.48
N ARG A 252 -8.69 12.37 16.25
CA ARG A 252 -9.65 12.25 17.34
C ARG A 252 -9.63 10.81 17.84
N LEU A 253 -9.01 10.58 19.00
CA LEU A 253 -8.85 9.22 19.57
C LEU A 253 -10.19 8.48 19.73
N GLY A 254 -11.31 9.20 19.69
CA GLY A 254 -12.66 8.63 19.63
C GLY A 254 -12.91 7.72 18.44
N ILE A 255 -12.21 7.90 17.30
CA ILE A 255 -12.35 7.08 16.10
C ILE A 255 -12.00 5.60 16.38
N PHE A 256 -11.08 5.33 17.32
CA PHE A 256 -10.72 3.98 17.73
C PHE A 256 -11.78 3.27 18.59
N ARG A 257 -12.87 3.97 18.98
CA ARG A 257 -14.03 3.32 19.59
C ARG A 257 -14.86 2.55 18.56
N SER A 258 -14.71 2.86 17.27
CA SER A 258 -15.31 2.08 16.20
C SER A 258 -14.62 0.72 16.07
N ALA A 259 -15.24 -0.32 16.61
CA ALA A 259 -14.71 -1.67 16.53
C ALA A 259 -14.58 -2.19 15.08
N PRO A 260 -15.46 -1.83 14.11
CA PRO A 260 -15.26 -2.15 12.70
C PRO A 260 -13.98 -1.54 12.14
N LEU A 261 -13.74 -0.24 12.37
CA LEU A 261 -12.55 0.46 11.91
C LEU A 261 -11.27 -0.16 12.48
N VAL A 262 -11.22 -0.41 13.79
CA VAL A 262 -10.05 -1.02 14.44
C VAL A 262 -9.77 -2.41 13.88
N ARG A 263 -10.82 -3.23 13.70
CA ARG A 263 -10.66 -4.57 13.10
C ARG A 263 -10.20 -4.51 11.64
N ALA A 264 -10.74 -3.56 10.85
CA ALA A 264 -10.31 -3.38 9.46
C ALA A 264 -8.82 -3.00 9.39
N ASN A 265 -8.35 -2.10 10.26
CA ASN A 265 -6.95 -1.70 10.33
C ASN A 265 -6.04 -2.86 10.74
N LEU A 266 -6.41 -3.63 11.78
CA LEU A 266 -5.64 -4.80 12.23
C LEU A 266 -5.62 -5.90 11.17
N ALA A 267 -6.77 -6.20 10.57
CA ALA A 267 -6.85 -7.19 9.50
C ALA A 267 -6.08 -6.73 8.27
N GLY A 268 -6.13 -5.44 7.92
CA GLY A 268 -5.38 -4.84 6.83
C GLY A 268 -3.87 -4.92 7.03
N LEU A 269 -3.39 -4.62 8.23
CA LEU A 269 -1.98 -4.74 8.61
C LEU A 269 -1.49 -6.19 8.44
N LEU A 270 -2.20 -7.14 9.02
CA LEU A 270 -1.84 -8.56 8.98
C LEU A 270 -1.93 -9.12 7.56
N PHE A 271 -2.98 -8.77 6.81
CA PHE A 271 -3.16 -9.19 5.44
C PHE A 271 -2.07 -8.66 4.51
N SER A 272 -1.74 -7.38 4.62
CA SER A 272 -0.68 -6.75 3.83
C SER A 272 0.69 -7.38 4.14
N GLY A 273 0.97 -7.64 5.42
CA GLY A 273 2.19 -8.34 5.85
C GLY A 273 2.30 -9.74 5.27
N ALA A 274 1.20 -10.50 5.30
CA ALA A 274 1.13 -11.82 4.69
C ALA A 274 1.34 -11.76 3.17
N PHE A 275 0.66 -10.84 2.49
CA PHE A 275 0.69 -10.70 1.04
C PHE A 275 2.08 -10.32 0.52
N PHE A 276 2.68 -9.27 1.04
CA PHE A 276 4.00 -8.81 0.60
C PHE A 276 5.13 -9.72 1.07
N GLY A 277 5.02 -10.31 2.27
CA GLY A 277 5.96 -11.32 2.75
C GLY A 277 5.97 -12.56 1.84
N PHE A 278 4.80 -13.06 1.45
CA PHE A 278 4.69 -14.17 0.49
C PHE A 278 5.26 -13.80 -0.88
N GLN A 279 4.89 -12.64 -1.43
CA GLN A 279 5.41 -12.20 -2.74
C GLN A 279 6.93 -12.13 -2.75
N PHE A 280 7.54 -11.62 -1.68
CA PHE A 280 8.98 -11.55 -1.55
C PHE A 280 9.62 -12.95 -1.59
N ILE A 281 9.10 -13.90 -0.79
CA ILE A 281 9.60 -15.28 -0.78
C ILE A 281 9.42 -15.93 -2.16
N ALA A 282 8.27 -15.73 -2.81
CA ALA A 282 7.99 -16.31 -4.12
C ALA A 282 8.93 -15.76 -5.20
N VAL A 283 9.23 -14.46 -5.18
CA VAL A 283 10.18 -13.84 -6.12
C VAL A 283 11.59 -14.40 -5.91
N LEU A 284 12.07 -14.47 -4.68
CA LEU A 284 13.38 -15.04 -4.37
C LEU A 284 13.48 -16.51 -4.78
N TYR A 285 12.45 -17.31 -4.48
CA TYR A 285 12.40 -18.71 -4.91
C TYR A 285 12.52 -18.84 -6.44
N LEU A 286 11.74 -18.06 -7.20
CA LEU A 286 11.77 -18.11 -8.65
C LEU A 286 13.12 -17.67 -9.22
N GLN A 287 13.74 -16.66 -8.67
CA GLN A 287 15.03 -16.11 -9.16
C GLN A 287 16.23 -16.90 -8.67
N GLU A 288 16.34 -17.20 -7.38
CA GLU A 288 17.55 -17.77 -6.78
C GLU A 288 17.57 -19.30 -6.80
N VAL A 289 16.40 -19.97 -6.65
CA VAL A 289 16.31 -21.42 -6.67
C VAL A 289 16.03 -21.93 -8.09
N ARG A 290 15.09 -21.27 -8.81
CA ARG A 290 14.71 -21.69 -10.16
C ARG A 290 15.56 -21.06 -11.26
N GLY A 291 16.39 -20.06 -10.94
CA GLY A 291 17.24 -19.38 -11.92
C GLY A 291 16.47 -18.55 -12.96
N TRP A 292 15.24 -18.16 -12.67
CA TRP A 292 14.42 -17.38 -13.61
C TRP A 292 14.90 -15.95 -13.71
N SER A 293 14.86 -15.39 -14.92
CA SER A 293 15.12 -13.97 -15.11
C SER A 293 14.04 -13.11 -14.44
N SER A 294 14.36 -11.83 -14.17
CA SER A 294 13.41 -10.88 -13.62
C SER A 294 12.15 -10.75 -14.48
N LEU A 295 12.28 -10.81 -15.83
CA LEU A 295 11.14 -10.75 -16.74
C LEU A 295 10.27 -12.02 -16.62
N GLN A 296 10.86 -13.21 -16.59
CA GLN A 296 10.12 -14.46 -16.41
C GLN A 296 9.38 -14.48 -15.08
N THR A 297 10.03 -14.03 -14.01
CA THR A 297 9.43 -13.90 -12.67
C THR A 297 8.26 -12.92 -12.69
N SER A 298 8.42 -11.75 -13.31
CA SER A 298 7.36 -10.74 -13.42
C SER A 298 6.16 -11.26 -14.20
N LEU A 299 6.39 -11.95 -15.31
CA LEU A 299 5.32 -12.57 -16.12
C LEU A 299 4.57 -13.66 -15.33
N ALA A 300 5.29 -14.47 -14.56
CA ALA A 300 4.68 -15.46 -13.69
C ALA A 300 3.80 -14.82 -12.62
N MET A 301 4.28 -13.74 -12.00
CA MET A 301 3.55 -13.00 -10.97
C MET A 301 2.33 -12.25 -11.51
N LEU A 302 2.19 -12.05 -12.84
CA LEU A 302 0.97 -11.48 -13.43
C LEU A 302 -0.30 -12.25 -13.08
N ALA A 303 -0.20 -13.54 -12.80
CA ALA A 303 -1.33 -14.36 -12.37
C ALA A 303 -1.97 -13.81 -11.07
N VAL A 304 -1.17 -13.20 -10.18
CA VAL A 304 -1.68 -12.52 -8.98
C VAL A 304 -2.54 -11.32 -9.36
N GLY A 305 -2.26 -10.66 -10.49
CA GLY A 305 -3.03 -9.53 -11.03
C GLY A 305 -4.47 -9.87 -11.47
N ALA A 306 -4.93 -11.11 -11.30
CA ALA A 306 -6.34 -11.48 -11.48
C ALA A 306 -7.30 -10.61 -10.64
N ASP A 307 -6.82 -10.04 -9.53
CA ASP A 307 -7.56 -9.11 -8.69
C ASP A 307 -8.01 -7.84 -9.41
N ALA A 308 -7.22 -7.32 -10.36
CA ALA A 308 -7.58 -6.17 -11.15
C ALA A 308 -8.89 -6.35 -11.93
N VAL A 309 -9.20 -7.59 -12.33
CA VAL A 309 -10.47 -7.95 -13.00
C VAL A 309 -11.54 -8.36 -11.98
N LEU A 310 -11.17 -9.10 -10.96
CA LEU A 310 -12.11 -9.67 -9.98
C LEU A 310 -12.66 -8.61 -9.01
N ALA A 311 -11.84 -7.65 -8.60
CA ALA A 311 -12.26 -6.61 -7.66
C ALA A 311 -13.43 -5.75 -8.22
N PRO A 312 -13.42 -5.24 -9.46
CA PRO A 312 -14.55 -4.48 -9.98
C PRO A 312 -15.74 -5.33 -10.45
N THR A 313 -15.55 -6.63 -10.73
CA THR A 313 -16.58 -7.48 -11.37
C THR A 313 -17.24 -8.45 -10.41
N LEU A 314 -16.48 -9.28 -9.72
CA LEU A 314 -16.96 -10.34 -8.83
C LEU A 314 -17.21 -9.81 -7.41
N THR A 315 -16.28 -9.06 -6.85
CA THR A 315 -16.35 -8.62 -5.45
C THR A 315 -17.61 -7.80 -5.13
N PRO A 316 -18.07 -6.85 -5.98
CA PRO A 316 -19.32 -6.13 -5.71
C PRO A 316 -20.53 -7.04 -5.58
N ARG A 317 -20.62 -8.10 -6.43
CA ARG A 317 -21.72 -9.06 -6.38
C ARG A 317 -21.71 -9.86 -5.08
N LEU A 318 -20.52 -10.27 -4.63
CA LEU A 318 -20.37 -11.01 -3.38
C LEU A 318 -20.63 -10.14 -2.16
N VAL A 319 -20.12 -8.91 -2.15
CA VAL A 319 -20.37 -7.93 -1.07
C VAL A 319 -21.87 -7.61 -0.94
N ASN A 320 -22.56 -7.37 -2.05
CA ASN A 320 -23.99 -7.08 -2.04
C ASN A 320 -24.84 -8.27 -1.59
N ARG A 321 -24.37 -9.51 -1.84
CA ARG A 321 -25.10 -10.72 -1.47
C ARG A 321 -24.81 -11.20 -0.04
N PHE A 322 -23.54 -11.12 0.39
CA PHE A 322 -23.07 -11.74 1.62
C PHE A 322 -22.59 -10.74 2.68
N GLY A 323 -22.43 -9.46 2.32
CA GLY A 323 -21.87 -8.41 3.16
C GLY A 323 -20.35 -8.41 3.23
N ASN A 324 -19.77 -7.25 3.58
CA ASN A 324 -18.33 -7.04 3.63
C ASN A 324 -17.59 -8.03 4.54
N ALA A 325 -18.11 -8.27 5.75
CA ALA A 325 -17.42 -9.11 6.75
C ALA A 325 -17.20 -10.56 6.30
N ARG A 326 -18.19 -11.17 5.63
CA ARG A 326 -18.07 -12.53 5.10
C ARG A 326 -17.15 -12.59 3.90
N VAL A 327 -17.17 -11.57 3.03
CA VAL A 327 -16.31 -11.50 1.84
C VAL A 327 -14.85 -11.31 2.27
N ILE A 328 -14.56 -10.44 3.24
CA ILE A 328 -13.22 -10.29 3.83
C ILE A 328 -12.73 -11.63 4.38
N LEU A 329 -13.56 -12.31 5.19
CA LEU A 329 -13.17 -13.60 5.76
C LEU A 329 -12.87 -14.64 4.69
N ALA A 330 -13.69 -14.73 3.63
CA ALA A 330 -13.45 -15.62 2.50
C ALA A 330 -12.13 -15.27 1.79
N GLY A 331 -11.84 -13.99 1.56
CA GLY A 331 -10.58 -13.52 0.99
C GLY A 331 -9.37 -13.94 1.83
N LEU A 332 -9.44 -13.73 3.14
CA LEU A 332 -8.36 -14.10 4.06
C LEU A 332 -8.14 -15.63 4.15
N LEU A 333 -9.21 -16.43 4.09
CA LEU A 333 -9.11 -17.88 4.02
C LEU A 333 -8.47 -18.35 2.72
N LEU A 334 -8.77 -17.69 1.59
CA LEU A 334 -8.09 -17.94 0.31
C LEU A 334 -6.61 -17.58 0.38
N ALA A 335 -6.20 -16.54 1.11
CA ALA A 335 -4.79 -16.23 1.34
C ALA A 335 -4.09 -17.40 2.07
N VAL A 336 -4.67 -17.87 3.17
CA VAL A 336 -4.14 -19.03 3.91
C VAL A 336 -4.03 -20.24 3.01
N LEU A 337 -5.07 -20.54 2.21
CA LEU A 337 -5.07 -21.65 1.26
C LEU A 337 -3.96 -21.49 0.20
N SER A 338 -3.81 -20.31 -0.39
CA SER A 338 -2.76 -20.02 -1.37
C SER A 338 -1.38 -20.30 -0.80
N TYR A 339 -1.08 -19.77 0.39
CA TYR A 339 0.22 -19.96 1.03
C TYR A 339 0.47 -21.42 1.42
N ALA A 340 -0.55 -22.10 1.92
CA ALA A 340 -0.45 -23.53 2.24
C ALA A 340 -0.20 -24.39 1.00
N LEU A 341 -0.86 -24.11 -0.12
CA LEU A 341 -0.64 -24.79 -1.39
C LEU A 341 0.76 -24.53 -1.98
N PHE A 342 1.41 -23.45 -1.57
CA PHE A 342 2.77 -23.13 -2.00
C PHE A 342 3.85 -23.82 -1.13
N LEU A 343 3.52 -24.38 0.04
CA LEU A 343 4.49 -25.06 0.93
C LEU A 343 5.26 -26.21 0.26
N PRO A 344 4.66 -27.08 -0.57
CA PRO A 344 5.36 -28.23 -1.14
C PRO A 344 6.25 -27.89 -2.35
N ILE A 345 6.61 -26.59 -2.58
CA ILE A 345 7.51 -26.22 -3.66
C ILE A 345 8.85 -26.96 -3.56
N GLY A 346 9.38 -27.40 -4.70
CA GLY A 346 10.65 -28.13 -4.83
C GLY A 346 11.58 -27.49 -5.86
N MET A 347 12.74 -28.08 -6.04
CA MET A 347 13.74 -27.62 -7.02
C MET A 347 13.18 -27.67 -8.46
N ASP A 348 12.33 -28.63 -8.78
CA ASP A 348 11.81 -28.90 -10.13
C ASP A 348 10.29 -28.64 -10.26
N THR A 349 9.68 -27.92 -9.31
CA THR A 349 8.25 -27.63 -9.36
C THR A 349 7.90 -26.85 -10.64
N VAL A 350 7.07 -27.43 -11.49
CA VAL A 350 6.64 -26.77 -12.74
C VAL A 350 5.71 -25.59 -12.43
N TYR A 351 5.78 -24.54 -13.25
CA TYR A 351 4.97 -23.34 -13.05
C TYR A 351 3.46 -23.64 -13.01
N LEU A 352 3.00 -24.61 -13.79
CA LEU A 352 1.58 -25.02 -13.82
C LEU A 352 1.07 -25.45 -12.43
N ALA A 353 1.93 -26.03 -11.59
CA ALA A 353 1.56 -26.39 -10.21
C ALA A 353 1.50 -25.16 -9.28
N MET A 354 2.29 -24.12 -9.55
CA MET A 354 2.29 -22.87 -8.79
C MET A 354 1.21 -21.88 -9.25
N PHE A 355 0.82 -21.95 -10.54
CA PHE A 355 -0.14 -21.02 -11.15
C PHE A 355 -1.48 -20.91 -10.40
N PRO A 356 -2.13 -22.02 -9.95
CA PRO A 356 -3.36 -21.94 -9.16
C PRO A 356 -3.18 -21.15 -7.87
N THR A 357 -2.03 -21.27 -7.20
CA THR A 357 -1.76 -20.54 -5.96
C THR A 357 -1.70 -19.04 -6.20
N MET A 358 -1.10 -18.60 -7.32
CA MET A 358 -1.02 -17.20 -7.70
C MET A 358 -2.41 -16.62 -8.03
N ILE A 359 -3.24 -17.36 -8.75
CA ILE A 359 -4.63 -16.95 -9.03
C ILE A 359 -5.45 -16.85 -7.74
N ILE A 360 -5.34 -17.84 -6.84
CA ILE A 360 -6.03 -17.83 -5.54
C ILE A 360 -5.58 -16.63 -4.71
N LEU A 361 -4.30 -16.28 -4.77
CA LEU A 361 -3.79 -15.10 -4.09
C LEU A 361 -4.37 -13.80 -4.65
N GLY A 362 -4.47 -13.66 -5.97
CA GLY A 362 -5.15 -12.53 -6.61
C GLY A 362 -6.64 -12.45 -6.22
N MET A 363 -7.34 -13.58 -6.19
CA MET A 363 -8.72 -13.65 -5.68
C MET A 363 -8.81 -13.21 -4.22
N SER A 364 -7.88 -13.65 -3.38
CA SER A 364 -7.78 -13.24 -1.97
C SER A 364 -7.66 -11.72 -1.86
N PHE A 365 -6.76 -11.12 -2.66
CA PHE A 365 -6.55 -9.68 -2.64
C PHE A 365 -7.83 -8.92 -3.06
N ALA A 366 -8.49 -9.34 -4.15
CA ALA A 366 -9.75 -8.77 -4.60
C ALA A 366 -10.85 -8.81 -3.54
N LEU A 367 -10.93 -9.90 -2.77
CA LEU A 367 -11.97 -10.11 -1.76
C LEU A 367 -11.64 -9.48 -0.39
N ALA A 368 -10.37 -9.13 -0.12
CA ALA A 368 -9.96 -8.57 1.16
C ALA A 368 -9.71 -7.06 1.08
N TYR A 369 -8.88 -6.59 0.16
CA TYR A 369 -8.37 -5.22 0.14
C TYR A 369 -9.47 -4.16 -0.02
N GLY A 370 -10.31 -4.29 -1.03
CA GLY A 370 -11.42 -3.35 -1.26
C GLY A 370 -12.48 -3.37 -0.16
N PRO A 371 -13.00 -4.54 0.25
CA PRO A 371 -13.95 -4.62 1.35
C PRO A 371 -13.41 -4.13 2.69
N LEU A 372 -12.11 -4.30 2.99
CA LEU A 372 -11.47 -3.68 4.18
C LEU A 372 -11.51 -2.16 4.11
N THR A 373 -11.28 -1.58 2.91
CA THR A 373 -11.37 -0.13 2.69
C THR A 373 -12.79 0.37 2.93
N ILE A 374 -13.81 -0.37 2.48
CA ILE A 374 -15.21 -0.05 2.74
C ILE A 374 -15.47 -0.04 4.25
N VAL A 375 -15.12 -1.12 4.97
CA VAL A 375 -15.39 -1.25 6.41
C VAL A 375 -14.65 -0.20 7.24
N ALA A 376 -13.45 0.20 6.82
CA ALA A 376 -12.68 1.23 7.52
C ALA A 376 -13.29 2.63 7.38
N THR A 377 -14.06 2.89 6.33
CA THR A 377 -14.66 4.20 6.05
C THR A 377 -16.16 4.26 6.31
N ASP A 378 -16.83 3.11 6.49
CA ASP A 378 -18.28 3.07 6.75
C ASP A 378 -18.60 3.58 8.17
N GLY A 379 -19.61 4.45 8.29
CA GLY A 379 -20.04 5.03 9.55
C GLY A 379 -19.05 6.04 10.16
N VAL A 380 -18.06 6.49 9.41
CA VAL A 380 -17.13 7.56 9.81
C VAL A 380 -17.67 8.89 9.32
N ASP A 381 -17.64 9.91 10.17
CA ASP A 381 -18.06 11.27 9.82
C ASP A 381 -17.37 11.76 8.55
N GLU A 382 -18.09 12.54 7.73
CA GLU A 382 -17.56 13.07 6.48
C GLU A 382 -16.26 13.86 6.68
N SER A 383 -16.17 14.62 7.78
CA SER A 383 -14.99 15.40 8.15
C SER A 383 -13.75 14.57 8.53
N GLU A 384 -13.90 13.25 8.71
CA GLU A 384 -12.85 12.33 9.15
C GLU A 384 -12.56 11.20 8.13
N GLN A 385 -13.16 11.24 6.95
CA GLN A 385 -12.99 10.21 5.90
C GLN A 385 -11.54 10.11 5.41
N GLY A 386 -10.86 11.26 5.26
CA GLY A 386 -9.44 11.28 4.89
C GLY A 386 -8.55 10.67 5.99
N LEU A 387 -8.87 10.96 7.26
CA LEU A 387 -8.17 10.37 8.40
C LEU A 387 -8.37 8.85 8.46
N ALA A 388 -9.60 8.37 8.30
CA ALA A 388 -9.92 6.93 8.30
C ALA A 388 -9.17 6.18 7.18
N GLY A 389 -9.15 6.77 5.97
CA GLY A 389 -8.35 6.27 4.85
C GLY A 389 -6.86 6.28 5.16
N GLY A 390 -6.34 7.38 5.70
CA GLY A 390 -4.93 7.50 6.09
C GLY A 390 -4.51 6.45 7.12
N LEU A 391 -5.34 6.17 8.13
CA LEU A 391 -5.12 5.12 9.12
C LEU A 391 -5.03 3.73 8.45
N LEU A 392 -5.96 3.40 7.57
CA LEU A 392 -5.99 2.11 6.89
C LEU A 392 -4.76 1.91 5.99
N TYR A 393 -4.44 2.91 5.16
CA TYR A 393 -3.27 2.83 4.28
C TYR A 393 -1.97 2.79 5.07
N THR A 394 -1.86 3.50 6.20
CA THR A 394 -0.74 3.38 7.13
C THR A 394 -0.64 1.94 7.66
N SER A 395 -1.77 1.32 8.04
CA SER A 395 -1.81 -0.08 8.49
C SER A 395 -1.33 -1.04 7.40
N PHE A 396 -1.73 -0.83 6.13
CA PHE A 396 -1.24 -1.62 5.01
C PHE A 396 0.28 -1.48 4.82
N GLN A 397 0.82 -0.26 4.89
CA GLN A 397 2.25 -0.02 4.70
C GLN A 397 3.10 -0.62 5.82
N PHE A 398 2.67 -0.44 7.08
CA PHE A 398 3.33 -1.09 8.21
C PHE A 398 3.27 -2.61 8.11
N GLY A 399 2.11 -3.15 7.73
CA GLY A 399 1.94 -4.58 7.52
C GLY A 399 2.93 -5.10 6.49
N ALA A 400 3.01 -4.46 5.33
CA ALA A 400 3.94 -4.83 4.25
C ALA A 400 5.39 -4.82 4.73
N ALA A 401 5.82 -3.75 5.42
CA ALA A 401 7.17 -3.63 5.95
C ALA A 401 7.49 -4.72 7.00
N LEU A 402 6.56 -4.95 7.94
CA LEU A 402 6.71 -5.98 8.97
C LEU A 402 6.76 -7.39 8.38
N GLY A 403 5.89 -7.69 7.42
CA GLY A 403 5.85 -9.00 6.75
C GLY A 403 7.13 -9.29 5.98
N LEU A 404 7.64 -8.29 5.25
CA LEU A 404 8.91 -8.37 4.54
C LEU A 404 10.08 -8.60 5.51
N ALA A 405 10.20 -7.79 6.56
CA ALA A 405 11.27 -7.89 7.54
C ALA A 405 11.23 -9.22 8.30
N ALA A 406 10.06 -9.67 8.74
CA ALA A 406 9.90 -10.95 9.42
C ALA A 406 10.28 -12.13 8.51
N SER A 407 9.85 -12.10 7.24
CA SER A 407 10.21 -13.12 6.25
C SER A 407 11.73 -13.15 6.02
N THR A 408 12.36 -11.97 5.82
CA THR A 408 13.82 -11.86 5.65
C THR A 408 14.56 -12.37 6.88
N THR A 409 14.11 -12.03 8.08
CA THR A 409 14.74 -12.48 9.34
C THR A 409 14.73 -14.00 9.45
N VAL A 410 13.60 -14.65 9.11
CA VAL A 410 13.51 -16.11 9.14
C VAL A 410 14.40 -16.73 8.07
N ILE A 411 14.43 -16.18 6.85
CA ILE A 411 15.31 -16.67 5.78
C ILE A 411 16.76 -16.62 6.26
N VAL A 412 17.23 -15.48 6.76
CA VAL A 412 18.61 -15.30 7.23
C VAL A 412 18.95 -16.19 8.42
N ALA A 413 18.02 -16.37 9.36
CA ALA A 413 18.24 -17.18 10.56
C ALA A 413 18.33 -18.69 10.27
N VAL A 414 17.69 -19.16 9.18
CA VAL A 414 17.60 -20.59 8.84
C VAL A 414 18.46 -20.96 7.63
N ALA A 415 18.96 -19.96 6.88
CA ALA A 415 19.84 -20.19 5.74
C ALA A 415 21.20 -20.74 6.19
N ASP A 416 21.27 -22.06 6.36
CA ASP A 416 22.57 -22.75 6.42
C ASP A 416 23.18 -22.82 5.03
N ALA A 417 24.51 -22.83 4.97
CA ALA A 417 25.26 -22.83 3.71
C ALA A 417 24.85 -24.02 2.82
N GLY A 418 23.86 -23.82 1.96
CA GLY A 418 23.43 -24.77 0.92
C GLY A 418 21.95 -25.13 0.85
N ASP A 419 21.11 -24.85 1.85
CA ASP A 419 19.66 -25.15 1.80
C ASP A 419 18.78 -23.90 1.73
N LEU A 420 18.86 -23.17 0.63
CA LEU A 420 17.99 -22.01 0.36
C LEU A 420 16.52 -22.42 0.24
N LEU A 421 16.22 -23.59 -0.32
CA LEU A 421 14.85 -24.08 -0.47
C LEU A 421 14.19 -24.31 0.89
N GLY A 422 14.93 -24.94 1.84
CA GLY A 422 14.46 -25.15 3.21
C GLY A 422 14.23 -23.83 3.93
N ALA A 423 15.11 -22.84 3.75
CA ALA A 423 14.95 -21.52 4.32
C ALA A 423 13.69 -20.81 3.80
N TYR A 424 13.40 -20.87 2.48
CA TYR A 424 12.19 -20.28 1.90
C TYR A 424 10.91 -20.99 2.37
N ARG A 425 10.91 -22.34 2.44
CA ARG A 425 9.79 -23.10 2.99
C ARG A 425 9.50 -22.73 4.44
N THR A 426 10.55 -22.60 5.26
CA THR A 426 10.39 -22.19 6.67
C THR A 426 9.87 -20.76 6.78
N ALA A 427 10.35 -19.86 5.93
CA ALA A 427 9.89 -18.48 5.92
C ALA A 427 8.42 -18.32 5.54
N LEU A 428 7.83 -19.25 4.78
CA LEU A 428 6.38 -19.27 4.48
C LEU A 428 5.50 -19.37 5.74
N ALA A 429 6.06 -19.83 6.87
CA ALA A 429 5.34 -19.80 8.15
C ALA A 429 4.92 -18.37 8.56
N VAL A 430 5.70 -17.35 8.17
CA VAL A 430 5.41 -15.94 8.50
C VAL A 430 4.11 -15.46 7.83
N PRO A 431 3.97 -15.49 6.48
CA PRO A 431 2.73 -15.08 5.83
C PRO A 431 1.54 -15.95 6.21
N ILE A 432 1.73 -17.25 6.44
CA ILE A 432 0.66 -18.13 6.91
C ILE A 432 0.17 -17.70 8.28
N ALA A 433 1.07 -17.49 9.25
CA ALA A 433 0.71 -17.06 10.60
C ALA A 433 0.00 -15.70 10.58
N ALA A 434 0.50 -14.74 9.82
CA ALA A 434 -0.12 -13.43 9.67
C ALA A 434 -1.53 -13.53 9.05
N ALA A 435 -1.72 -14.34 8.00
CA ALA A 435 -3.02 -14.56 7.38
C ALA A 435 -4.01 -15.26 8.32
N VAL A 436 -3.57 -16.27 9.08
CA VAL A 436 -4.40 -16.93 10.10
C VAL A 436 -4.83 -15.95 11.19
N LEU A 437 -3.91 -15.10 11.67
CA LEU A 437 -4.26 -14.05 12.63
C LEU A 437 -5.26 -13.06 12.05
N ALA A 438 -5.12 -12.66 10.77
CA ALA A 438 -6.09 -11.81 10.07
C ALA A 438 -7.49 -12.47 10.01
N VAL A 439 -7.56 -13.78 9.72
CA VAL A 439 -8.79 -14.56 9.77
C VAL A 439 -9.42 -14.51 11.16
N VAL A 440 -8.64 -14.73 12.22
CA VAL A 440 -9.12 -14.68 13.61
C VAL A 440 -9.69 -13.30 13.95
N VAL A 441 -8.94 -12.23 13.67
CA VAL A 441 -9.39 -10.84 13.90
C VAL A 441 -10.70 -10.55 13.16
N SER A 442 -10.82 -11.00 11.91
CA SER A 442 -12.02 -10.76 11.08
C SER A 442 -13.22 -11.60 11.55
N ALA A 443 -13.00 -12.82 12.01
CA ALA A 443 -14.05 -13.71 12.50
C ALA A 443 -14.78 -13.18 13.75
N PHE A 444 -14.08 -12.42 14.62
CA PHE A 444 -14.73 -11.72 15.74
C PHE A 444 -15.76 -10.68 15.28
N GLY A 445 -15.67 -10.19 14.05
CA GLY A 445 -16.65 -9.27 13.46
C GLY A 445 -17.98 -9.92 13.11
N LEU A 446 -17.98 -11.21 12.76
CA LEU A 446 -19.20 -11.95 12.38
C LEU A 446 -20.08 -12.28 13.58
N ARG A 447 -19.49 -12.54 14.76
CA ARG A 447 -20.24 -12.90 15.98
C ARG A 447 -21.12 -11.77 16.51
N LYS A 448 -20.74 -10.49 16.28
CA LYS A 448 -21.52 -9.34 16.73
C LYS A 448 -22.59 -8.88 15.73
N GLY A 449 -22.48 -9.27 14.43
CA GLY A 449 -23.48 -8.96 13.40
C GLY A 449 -24.67 -9.93 13.38
N ALA A 450 -24.54 -11.10 13.98
CA ALA A 450 -25.64 -12.08 14.12
C ALA A 450 -26.56 -11.81 15.33
N ALA A 451 -26.21 -10.83 16.17
CA ALA A 451 -26.98 -10.47 17.38
C ALA A 451 -27.74 -9.15 17.23
N ARG A 452 -27.83 -8.60 16.02
CA ARG A 452 -28.70 -7.49 15.61
C ARG A 452 -29.55 -7.92 14.42
#